data_b7d30ada20697ec5271e7bbeaa99f53f
#
_entry.id   b7d30ada20697ec5271e7bbeaa99f53f
#
_cell.length_a   1.000
_cell.length_b   1.000
_cell.length_c   1.000
_cell.angle_alpha   90.00
_cell.angle_beta   90.00
_cell.angle_gamma   90.00
#
_symmetry.space_group_name_H-M   'P 1'
#
loop_
_entity.id
_entity.type
_entity.pdbx_description
1 polymer ?
#
loop_
_entity_poly.entity_id
_entity_poly.type
_entity_poly.pdbx_seq_one_letter_code
_entity_poly.pdbx_strand_id
1 'polypeptide(L)'
;MKRFNHILRQMHSQRLIFILFLVTLIVPNVLLSFTEHLTPAAILVNVVLPLGVYGVVLSLSPNVGRTVWILFPVVFLAAFQIVLLSLYGRSVIAVDMFLNLTTTNPGEAGELLANLWPTLIVVGLLYVPPLALGVYLWSKKIEFGPSVLRRGRRGSMVMCGLGLAGLAVCFAADKAYSMRTDLYPVNVGYNIGLAVNHSVKLSNYDATSRNFRFDARSVHPDTLPETYVLIVGETSRADHWGLNGYERNTTPMLSGVYGTKLHNFPRAMSESNTTHKSVPLLLSHLTPATYGDSIYAVKSIISAFREAGFSTAFISCQRRNGSFIDFFGAEADTCLFIREPDGLNIPDANDMTLARTFDRYLRSDKSRKRLIVLHCYGSHFNYRDRYPREYARFTPDAYAEANVDNRDALVNAYDNTIAMTDRMLDHVLISLGKQPGVAAMVYTSDHGEDIFDDARHQFLHASPCPSFYQLRVPFLVWLSDSYRARYPQTDAQLARHAHARIPSNSTFFPTALDIAGVVTPKADATYSVASPRFKEHKRVYLNDHNEAVALTASGFTPEDTRLLSALDH
;
A
#
# COMPACT_ATOMS: atom_id res chain seq x y z
N MET A 1 -32.59 -56.07 10.03
CA MET A 1 -31.40 -55.76 9.17
C MET A 1 -31.58 -54.52 8.30
N LYS A 2 -32.63 -54.38 7.46
CA LYS A 2 -32.79 -53.18 6.56
C LYS A 2 -32.78 -51.84 7.31
N ARG A 3 -33.51 -51.72 8.43
CA ARG A 3 -33.59 -50.51 9.26
C ARG A 3 -32.24 -50.19 9.94
N PHE A 4 -31.49 -51.19 10.39
CA PHE A 4 -30.16 -51.02 10.96
C PHE A 4 -29.13 -50.57 9.92
N ASN A 5 -29.16 -51.16 8.73
CA ASN A 5 -28.29 -50.73 7.61
C ASN A 5 -28.64 -49.32 7.12
N HIS A 6 -29.91 -48.91 7.15
CA HIS A 6 -30.32 -47.55 6.83
C HIS A 6 -29.75 -46.53 7.85
N ILE A 7 -29.87 -46.83 9.15
CA ILE A 7 -29.31 -45.98 10.23
C ILE A 7 -27.79 -45.89 10.12
N LEU A 8 -27.08 -46.98 9.85
CA LEU A 8 -25.63 -46.98 9.66
C LEU A 8 -25.20 -46.13 8.46
N ARG A 9 -25.90 -46.24 7.32
CA ARG A 9 -25.66 -45.42 6.14
C ARG A 9 -25.91 -43.95 6.44
N GLN A 10 -26.98 -43.61 7.12
CA GLN A 10 -27.29 -42.22 7.51
C GLN A 10 -26.24 -41.63 8.48
N MET A 11 -25.81 -42.44 9.48
CA MET A 11 -24.72 -42.01 10.38
C MET A 11 -23.38 -41.86 9.67
N HIS A 12 -23.09 -42.71 8.69
CA HIS A 12 -21.86 -42.58 7.88
C HIS A 12 -21.90 -41.30 7.03
N SER A 13 -23.00 -41.02 6.36
CA SER A 13 -23.21 -39.79 5.60
C SER A 13 -23.08 -38.54 6.46
N GLN A 14 -23.66 -38.50 7.67
CA GLN A 14 -23.53 -37.35 8.58
C GLN A 14 -22.09 -37.12 9.05
N ARG A 15 -21.31 -38.20 9.26
CA ARG A 15 -19.89 -38.08 9.60
C ARG A 15 -19.10 -37.47 8.44
N LEU A 16 -19.33 -37.90 7.22
CA LEU A 16 -18.66 -37.36 6.03
C LEU A 16 -18.98 -35.87 5.85
N ILE A 17 -20.24 -35.48 6.04
CA ILE A 17 -20.63 -34.06 5.97
C ILE A 17 -19.96 -33.24 7.08
N PHE A 18 -19.88 -33.76 8.31
CA PHE A 18 -19.20 -33.09 9.41
C PHE A 18 -17.71 -32.89 9.12
N ILE A 19 -17.05 -33.92 8.57
CA ILE A 19 -15.64 -33.84 8.16
C ILE A 19 -15.49 -32.86 7.00
N LEU A 20 -16.39 -32.84 6.01
CA LEU A 20 -16.36 -31.90 4.91
C LEU A 20 -16.35 -30.44 5.42
N PHE A 21 -17.25 -30.10 6.35
CA PHE A 21 -17.27 -28.75 6.93
C PHE A 21 -15.99 -28.43 7.71
N LEU A 22 -15.41 -29.37 8.44
CA LEU A 22 -14.12 -29.17 9.11
C LEU A 22 -12.99 -28.93 8.11
N VAL A 23 -12.93 -29.73 7.04
CA VAL A 23 -11.92 -29.59 5.99
C VAL A 23 -12.06 -28.21 5.33
N THR A 24 -13.28 -27.79 5.00
CA THR A 24 -13.54 -26.47 4.41
C THR A 24 -13.04 -25.33 5.30
N LEU A 25 -13.22 -25.42 6.62
CA LEU A 25 -12.80 -24.38 7.57
C LEU A 25 -11.28 -24.33 7.80
N ILE A 26 -10.59 -25.48 7.69
CA ILE A 26 -9.15 -25.57 8.03
C ILE A 26 -8.22 -25.29 6.85
N VAL A 27 -8.74 -25.20 5.63
CA VAL A 27 -7.92 -24.99 4.41
C VAL A 27 -6.92 -23.85 4.54
N PRO A 28 -7.29 -22.63 5.00
CA PRO A 28 -6.33 -21.54 5.12
C PRO A 28 -5.18 -21.84 6.08
N ASN A 29 -5.47 -22.48 7.22
CA ASN A 29 -4.46 -22.88 8.20
C ASN A 29 -3.43 -23.84 7.59
N VAL A 30 -3.90 -24.81 6.78
CA VAL A 30 -3.03 -25.75 6.09
C VAL A 30 -2.17 -25.02 5.07
N LEU A 31 -2.76 -24.13 4.23
CA LEU A 31 -2.01 -23.37 3.24
C LEU A 31 -0.96 -22.48 3.89
N LEU A 32 -1.33 -21.71 4.93
CA LEU A 32 -0.41 -20.86 5.68
C LEU A 32 0.73 -21.64 6.33
N SER A 33 0.52 -22.91 6.68
CA SER A 33 1.59 -23.76 7.21
C SER A 33 2.68 -24.09 6.18
N PHE A 34 2.41 -23.90 4.88
CA PHE A 34 3.39 -24.07 3.80
C PHE A 34 3.97 -22.74 3.32
N THR A 35 3.25 -21.64 3.47
CA THR A 35 3.67 -20.33 2.95
C THR A 35 4.39 -19.48 4.00
N GLU A 36 4.10 -19.69 5.29
CA GLU A 36 4.70 -18.92 6.37
C GLU A 36 5.89 -19.63 7.02
N HIS A 37 6.83 -18.83 7.52
CA HIS A 37 8.02 -19.31 8.23
C HIS A 37 7.68 -19.69 9.68
N LEU A 38 6.86 -20.73 9.85
CA LEU A 38 6.46 -21.24 11.15
C LEU A 38 7.40 -22.37 11.63
N THR A 39 7.68 -22.41 12.92
CA THR A 39 8.37 -23.56 13.52
C THR A 39 7.47 -24.82 13.44
N PRO A 40 8.02 -26.04 13.46
CA PRO A 40 7.20 -27.25 13.41
C PRO A 40 6.12 -27.33 14.51
N ALA A 41 6.41 -26.79 15.70
CA ALA A 41 5.43 -26.69 16.78
C ALA A 41 4.32 -25.69 16.44
N ALA A 42 4.65 -24.55 15.87
CA ALA A 42 3.69 -23.54 15.45
C ALA A 42 2.80 -24.03 14.29
N ILE A 43 3.35 -24.79 13.33
CA ILE A 43 2.58 -25.47 12.27
C ILE A 43 1.52 -26.41 12.89
N LEU A 44 1.95 -27.25 13.83
CA LEU A 44 1.05 -28.17 14.51
C LEU A 44 -0.09 -27.41 15.22
N VAL A 45 0.25 -26.35 15.96
CA VAL A 45 -0.72 -25.51 16.67
C VAL A 45 -1.67 -24.83 15.69
N ASN A 46 -1.15 -24.25 14.60
CA ASN A 46 -1.95 -23.54 13.60
C ASN A 46 -2.98 -24.44 12.88
N VAL A 47 -2.76 -25.75 12.84
CA VAL A 47 -3.72 -26.70 12.25
C VAL A 47 -4.59 -27.36 13.32
N VAL A 48 -3.97 -27.93 14.37
CA VAL A 48 -4.68 -28.81 15.32
C VAL A 48 -5.62 -28.02 16.24
N LEU A 49 -5.20 -26.86 16.73
CA LEU A 49 -6.01 -26.06 17.65
C LEU A 49 -7.27 -25.50 16.98
N PRO A 50 -7.20 -24.80 15.82
CA PRO A 50 -8.39 -24.33 15.11
C PRO A 50 -9.32 -25.48 14.67
N LEU A 51 -8.76 -26.60 14.18
CA LEU A 51 -9.55 -27.77 13.81
C LEU A 51 -10.36 -28.30 15.00
N GLY A 52 -9.74 -28.36 16.19
CA GLY A 52 -10.42 -28.72 17.44
C GLY A 52 -11.53 -27.72 17.78
N VAL A 53 -11.25 -26.42 17.74
CA VAL A 53 -12.23 -25.36 18.03
C VAL A 53 -13.42 -25.42 17.06
N TYR A 54 -13.16 -25.49 15.75
CA TYR A 54 -14.22 -25.58 14.74
C TYR A 54 -15.09 -26.83 14.95
N GLY A 55 -14.48 -27.96 15.25
CA GLY A 55 -15.22 -29.21 15.49
C GLY A 55 -16.05 -29.16 16.78
N VAL A 56 -15.57 -28.52 17.84
CA VAL A 56 -16.40 -28.28 19.04
C VAL A 56 -17.60 -27.41 18.65
N VAL A 57 -17.39 -26.26 17.98
CA VAL A 57 -18.46 -25.33 17.58
C VAL A 57 -19.51 -26.05 16.70
N LEU A 58 -19.08 -26.77 15.67
CA LEU A 58 -19.99 -27.55 14.79
C LEU A 58 -20.80 -28.58 15.54
N SER A 59 -20.29 -29.12 16.65
CA SER A 59 -20.94 -30.14 17.46
C SER A 59 -21.87 -29.59 18.56
N LEU A 60 -21.98 -28.28 18.74
CA LEU A 60 -22.81 -27.68 19.78
C LEU A 60 -24.32 -27.79 19.47
N SER A 61 -24.67 -27.79 18.20
CA SER A 61 -26.07 -27.87 17.75
C SER A 61 -26.31 -29.09 16.89
N PRO A 62 -27.50 -29.74 16.99
CA PRO A 62 -27.89 -30.81 16.07
C PRO A 62 -28.08 -30.28 14.63
N ASN A 63 -28.39 -29.00 14.45
CA ASN A 63 -28.50 -28.36 13.16
C ASN A 63 -27.14 -27.81 12.69
N VAL A 64 -26.27 -28.73 12.23
CA VAL A 64 -24.90 -28.37 11.79
C VAL A 64 -24.94 -27.43 10.60
N GLY A 65 -25.94 -27.53 9.70
CA GLY A 65 -26.08 -26.59 8.57
C GLY A 65 -26.29 -25.17 9.01
N ARG A 66 -27.10 -24.90 10.05
CA ARG A 66 -27.26 -23.59 10.65
C ARG A 66 -25.92 -23.09 11.27
N THR A 67 -25.21 -24.01 11.96
CA THR A 67 -23.92 -23.63 12.61
C THR A 67 -22.87 -23.22 11.58
N VAL A 68 -22.80 -23.87 10.43
CA VAL A 68 -21.91 -23.45 9.33
C VAL A 68 -22.23 -22.01 8.87
N TRP A 69 -23.51 -21.64 8.79
CA TRP A 69 -23.90 -20.27 8.43
C TRP A 69 -23.62 -19.24 9.54
N ILE A 70 -23.67 -19.64 10.80
CA ILE A 70 -23.19 -18.78 11.90
C ILE A 70 -21.67 -18.55 11.77
N LEU A 71 -20.93 -19.53 11.27
CA LEU A 71 -19.49 -19.40 10.98
C LEU A 71 -19.19 -18.73 9.63
N PHE A 72 -20.19 -18.18 8.92
CA PHE A 72 -19.98 -17.50 7.64
C PHE A 72 -18.89 -16.42 7.67
N PRO A 73 -18.74 -15.57 8.73
CA PRO A 73 -17.63 -14.63 8.79
C PRO A 73 -16.27 -15.32 8.74
N VAL A 74 -16.10 -16.48 9.38
CA VAL A 74 -14.85 -17.25 9.33
C VAL A 74 -14.64 -17.84 7.93
N VAL A 75 -15.70 -18.33 7.27
CA VAL A 75 -15.64 -18.82 5.88
C VAL A 75 -15.27 -17.70 4.92
N PHE A 76 -15.83 -16.50 5.10
CA PHE A 76 -15.51 -15.33 4.28
C PHE A 76 -14.02 -14.95 4.44
N LEU A 77 -13.52 -14.87 5.66
CA LEU A 77 -12.11 -14.59 5.93
C LEU A 77 -11.20 -15.69 5.37
N ALA A 78 -11.63 -16.95 5.42
CA ALA A 78 -10.90 -18.06 4.82
C ALA A 78 -10.81 -17.93 3.29
N ALA A 79 -11.92 -17.59 2.63
CA ALA A 79 -11.96 -17.32 1.20
C ALA A 79 -11.05 -16.13 0.82
N PHE A 80 -11.14 -15.03 1.57
CA PHE A 80 -10.32 -13.84 1.37
C PHE A 80 -8.82 -14.14 1.57
N GLN A 81 -8.47 -14.93 2.60
CA GLN A 81 -7.07 -15.37 2.81
C GLN A 81 -6.51 -16.12 1.60
N ILE A 82 -7.30 -16.99 0.96
CA ILE A 82 -6.84 -17.75 -0.22
C ILE A 82 -6.64 -16.83 -1.42
N VAL A 83 -7.51 -15.83 -1.61
CA VAL A 83 -7.34 -14.82 -2.66
C VAL A 83 -6.03 -14.06 -2.45
N LEU A 84 -5.73 -13.64 -1.22
CA LEU A 84 -4.49 -12.92 -0.91
C LEU A 84 -3.24 -13.79 -1.08
N LEU A 85 -3.30 -15.07 -0.71
CA LEU A 85 -2.21 -16.01 -0.99
C LEU A 85 -1.98 -16.20 -2.49
N SER A 86 -3.03 -16.13 -3.30
CA SER A 86 -2.89 -16.15 -4.77
C SER A 86 -2.21 -14.90 -5.33
N LEU A 87 -2.40 -13.74 -4.71
CA LEU A 87 -1.78 -12.48 -5.14
C LEU A 87 -0.32 -12.36 -4.69
N TYR A 88 -0.05 -12.67 -3.43
CA TYR A 88 1.23 -12.37 -2.79
C TYR A 88 2.08 -13.61 -2.48
N GLY A 89 1.55 -14.81 -2.69
CA GLY A 89 2.23 -16.08 -2.45
C GLY A 89 2.39 -16.44 -0.97
N ARG A 90 2.27 -15.49 -0.04
CA ARG A 90 2.43 -15.64 1.41
C ARG A 90 1.70 -14.56 2.18
N SER A 91 1.76 -14.64 3.49
CA SER A 91 1.22 -13.71 4.48
C SER A 91 -0.25 -13.88 4.85
N VAL A 92 -0.55 -13.47 6.06
CA VAL A 92 -1.89 -13.39 6.62
C VAL A 92 -2.53 -12.06 6.21
N ILE A 93 -3.86 -12.00 6.23
CA ILE A 93 -4.61 -10.77 5.97
C ILE A 93 -4.11 -9.65 6.90
N ALA A 94 -3.45 -8.66 6.32
CA ALA A 94 -2.83 -7.54 7.04
C ALA A 94 -3.86 -6.46 7.43
N VAL A 95 -3.48 -5.59 8.37
CA VAL A 95 -4.28 -4.42 8.77
C VAL A 95 -4.57 -3.53 7.56
N ASP A 96 -3.54 -3.28 6.74
CA ASP A 96 -3.63 -2.42 5.57
C ASP A 96 -4.61 -2.94 4.52
N MET A 97 -4.79 -4.26 4.41
CA MET A 97 -5.78 -4.86 3.50
C MET A 97 -7.21 -4.57 3.94
N PHE A 98 -7.48 -4.55 5.25
CA PHE A 98 -8.80 -4.13 5.76
C PHE A 98 -9.02 -2.63 5.57
N LEU A 99 -7.99 -1.80 5.72
CA LEU A 99 -8.09 -0.38 5.43
C LEU A 99 -8.34 -0.14 3.94
N ASN A 100 -7.64 -0.84 3.05
CA ASN A 100 -7.85 -0.76 1.61
C ASN A 100 -9.29 -1.14 1.22
N LEU A 101 -9.91 -2.16 1.85
CA LEU A 101 -11.32 -2.48 1.60
C LEU A 101 -12.27 -1.31 1.87
N THR A 102 -11.92 -0.42 2.78
CA THR A 102 -12.75 0.76 3.13
C THR A 102 -12.42 2.00 2.30
N THR A 103 -11.23 2.06 1.69
CA THR A 103 -10.73 3.22 0.93
C THR A 103 -10.70 2.99 -0.58
N THR A 104 -10.77 1.73 -1.06
CA THR A 104 -10.82 1.38 -2.49
C THR A 104 -12.17 1.76 -3.08
N ASN A 105 -12.17 2.48 -4.20
CA ASN A 105 -13.39 2.81 -4.91
C ASN A 105 -13.90 1.64 -5.79
N PRO A 106 -15.19 1.62 -6.17
CA PRO A 106 -15.77 0.52 -6.96
C PRO A 106 -15.08 0.28 -8.31
N GLY A 107 -14.48 1.31 -8.92
CA GLY A 107 -13.75 1.18 -10.18
C GLY A 107 -12.46 0.36 -10.00
N GLU A 108 -11.63 0.74 -9.03
CA GLU A 108 -10.39 0.01 -8.68
C GLU A 108 -10.68 -1.42 -8.22
N ALA A 109 -11.73 -1.61 -7.40
CA ALA A 109 -12.16 -2.95 -7.00
C ALA A 109 -12.56 -3.81 -8.22
N GLY A 110 -13.26 -3.23 -9.20
CA GLY A 110 -13.63 -3.89 -10.44
C GLY A 110 -12.43 -4.28 -11.30
N GLU A 111 -11.44 -3.38 -11.44
CA GLU A 111 -10.19 -3.62 -12.16
C GLU A 111 -9.41 -4.80 -11.53
N LEU A 112 -9.32 -4.85 -10.20
CA LEU A 112 -8.65 -5.93 -9.48
C LEU A 112 -9.41 -7.27 -9.66
N LEU A 113 -10.73 -7.28 -9.41
CA LEU A 113 -11.54 -8.49 -9.50
C LEU A 113 -11.57 -9.08 -10.90
N ALA A 114 -11.52 -8.25 -11.95
CA ALA A 114 -11.45 -8.71 -13.34
C ALA A 114 -10.20 -9.54 -13.62
N ASN A 115 -9.13 -9.38 -12.84
CA ASN A 115 -7.87 -10.13 -12.99
C ASN A 115 -7.78 -11.34 -12.04
N LEU A 116 -8.67 -11.44 -11.05
CA LEU A 116 -8.68 -12.52 -10.07
C LEU A 116 -9.69 -13.62 -10.36
N TRP A 117 -10.38 -13.59 -11.52
CA TRP A 117 -11.47 -14.54 -11.79
C TRP A 117 -11.08 -16.02 -11.72
N PRO A 118 -9.85 -16.49 -12.10
CA PRO A 118 -9.49 -17.89 -11.92
C PRO A 118 -9.46 -18.29 -10.45
N THR A 119 -8.83 -17.47 -9.62
CA THR A 119 -8.78 -17.66 -8.16
C THR A 119 -10.19 -17.63 -7.56
N LEU A 120 -11.04 -16.70 -8.00
CA LEU A 120 -12.43 -16.61 -7.51
C LEU A 120 -13.24 -17.85 -7.87
N ILE A 121 -13.01 -18.47 -9.03
CA ILE A 121 -13.64 -19.76 -9.38
C ILE A 121 -13.18 -20.86 -8.42
N VAL A 122 -11.87 -20.99 -8.18
CA VAL A 122 -11.34 -22.01 -7.25
C VAL A 122 -11.90 -21.83 -5.84
N VAL A 123 -11.91 -20.61 -5.33
CA VAL A 123 -12.48 -20.26 -4.02
C VAL A 123 -13.99 -20.54 -4.00
N GLY A 124 -14.70 -20.19 -5.08
CA GLY A 124 -16.12 -20.47 -5.24
C GLY A 124 -16.42 -21.97 -5.20
N LEU A 125 -15.67 -22.78 -5.93
CA LEU A 125 -15.82 -24.24 -5.92
C LEU A 125 -15.52 -24.87 -4.55
N LEU A 126 -14.60 -24.26 -3.79
CA LEU A 126 -14.23 -24.74 -2.46
C LEU A 126 -15.30 -24.42 -1.39
N TYR A 127 -15.87 -23.20 -1.42
CA TYR A 127 -16.72 -22.71 -0.33
C TYR A 127 -18.22 -22.70 -0.66
N VAL A 128 -18.63 -22.46 -1.92
CA VAL A 128 -20.06 -22.38 -2.27
C VAL A 128 -20.79 -23.72 -2.11
N PRO A 129 -20.27 -24.88 -2.55
CA PRO A 129 -20.98 -26.15 -2.37
C PRO A 129 -21.19 -26.53 -0.89
N PRO A 130 -20.20 -26.42 0.02
CA PRO A 130 -20.42 -26.63 1.46
C PRO A 130 -21.46 -25.68 2.06
N LEU A 131 -21.42 -24.37 1.70
CA LEU A 131 -22.41 -23.41 2.16
C LEU A 131 -23.82 -23.74 1.64
N ALA A 132 -23.95 -24.10 0.37
CA ALA A 132 -25.23 -24.55 -0.21
C ALA A 132 -25.76 -25.80 0.49
N LEU A 133 -24.88 -26.78 0.78
CA LEU A 133 -25.23 -27.94 1.58
C LEU A 133 -25.69 -27.51 2.99
N GLY A 134 -25.03 -26.53 3.61
CA GLY A 134 -25.45 -25.95 4.89
C GLY A 134 -26.87 -25.39 4.85
N VAL A 135 -27.22 -24.62 3.80
CA VAL A 135 -28.59 -24.11 3.57
C VAL A 135 -29.59 -25.26 3.40
N TYR A 136 -29.25 -26.27 2.60
CA TYR A 136 -30.11 -27.43 2.38
C TYR A 136 -30.42 -28.15 3.68
N LEU A 137 -29.40 -28.47 4.49
CA LEU A 137 -29.58 -29.13 5.79
C LEU A 137 -30.43 -28.28 6.75
N TRP A 138 -30.19 -26.96 6.78
CA TRP A 138 -30.93 -26.03 7.64
C TRP A 138 -32.41 -25.92 7.20
N SER A 139 -32.67 -25.66 5.91
CA SER A 139 -34.02 -25.52 5.37
C SER A 139 -34.87 -26.79 5.50
N LYS A 140 -34.25 -27.97 5.34
CA LYS A 140 -34.91 -29.27 5.51
C LYS A 140 -34.96 -29.73 6.97
N LYS A 141 -34.46 -28.91 7.92
CA LYS A 141 -34.40 -29.24 9.35
C LYS A 141 -33.75 -30.61 9.62
N ILE A 142 -32.69 -30.94 8.84
CA ILE A 142 -31.95 -32.19 8.99
C ILE A 142 -31.02 -32.05 10.20
N GLU A 143 -31.30 -32.83 11.22
CA GLU A 143 -30.50 -32.86 12.46
C GLU A 143 -29.53 -34.04 12.47
N PHE A 144 -28.34 -33.79 13.03
CA PHE A 144 -27.31 -34.81 13.19
C PHE A 144 -27.59 -35.63 14.45
N GLY A 145 -27.41 -36.94 14.35
CA GLY A 145 -27.64 -37.84 15.46
C GLY A 145 -26.70 -37.59 16.65
N PRO A 146 -27.22 -37.74 17.92
CA PRO A 146 -26.43 -37.44 19.12
C PRO A 146 -25.13 -38.26 19.24
N SER A 147 -25.07 -39.44 18.63
CA SER A 147 -23.87 -40.29 18.61
C SER A 147 -22.78 -39.71 17.70
N VAL A 148 -23.14 -39.08 16.57
CA VAL A 148 -22.21 -38.42 15.65
C VAL A 148 -21.65 -37.19 16.33
N LEU A 149 -22.52 -36.33 16.89
CA LEU A 149 -22.13 -35.10 17.57
C LEU A 149 -21.25 -35.37 18.80
N ARG A 150 -21.59 -36.34 19.63
CA ARG A 150 -20.77 -36.69 20.82
C ARG A 150 -19.39 -37.20 20.44
N ARG A 151 -19.28 -38.03 19.39
CA ARG A 151 -17.98 -38.51 18.91
C ARG A 151 -17.17 -37.37 18.28
N GLY A 152 -17.80 -36.56 17.45
CA GLY A 152 -17.19 -35.35 16.87
C GLY A 152 -16.66 -34.45 17.98
N ARG A 153 -17.47 -34.09 18.97
CA ARG A 153 -17.08 -33.23 20.10
C ARG A 153 -15.92 -33.82 20.92
N ARG A 154 -15.97 -35.13 21.25
CA ARG A 154 -14.86 -35.77 21.99
C ARG A 154 -13.56 -35.72 21.22
N GLY A 155 -13.56 -36.05 19.92
CA GLY A 155 -12.38 -35.96 19.07
C GLY A 155 -11.85 -34.54 18.99
N SER A 156 -12.74 -33.57 18.79
CA SER A 156 -12.39 -32.15 18.74
C SER A 156 -11.83 -31.60 20.06
N MET A 157 -12.38 -32.07 21.21
CA MET A 157 -11.82 -31.70 22.53
C MET A 157 -10.41 -32.27 22.75
N VAL A 158 -10.14 -33.49 22.27
CA VAL A 158 -8.76 -34.04 22.30
C VAL A 158 -7.83 -33.18 21.44
N MET A 159 -8.26 -32.77 20.23
CA MET A 159 -7.48 -31.86 19.39
C MET A 159 -7.25 -30.52 20.05
N CYS A 160 -8.26 -29.93 20.70
CA CYS A 160 -8.07 -28.72 21.50
C CYS A 160 -7.01 -28.91 22.58
N GLY A 161 -7.07 -30.04 23.33
CA GLY A 161 -6.07 -30.35 24.36
C GLY A 161 -4.66 -30.48 23.79
N LEU A 162 -4.50 -31.19 22.68
CA LEU A 162 -3.21 -31.31 21.97
C LEU A 162 -2.74 -29.95 21.43
N GLY A 163 -3.62 -29.16 20.85
CA GLY A 163 -3.33 -27.83 20.37
C GLY A 163 -2.89 -26.87 21.49
N LEU A 164 -3.56 -26.92 22.65
CA LEU A 164 -3.18 -26.12 23.82
C LEU A 164 -1.84 -26.56 24.40
N ALA A 165 -1.57 -27.87 24.45
CA ALA A 165 -0.27 -28.38 24.86
C ALA A 165 0.85 -27.92 23.88
N GLY A 166 0.58 -27.98 22.55
CA GLY A 166 1.49 -27.46 21.53
C GLY A 166 1.72 -25.96 21.68
N LEU A 167 0.68 -25.19 21.99
CA LEU A 167 0.76 -23.76 22.24
C LEU A 167 1.69 -23.43 23.43
N ALA A 168 1.58 -24.21 24.52
CA ALA A 168 2.48 -24.08 25.65
C ALA A 168 3.95 -24.37 25.26
N VAL A 169 4.16 -25.36 24.37
CA VAL A 169 5.51 -25.63 23.82
C VAL A 169 6.01 -24.46 22.97
N CYS A 170 5.16 -23.87 22.11
CA CYS A 170 5.55 -22.69 21.32
C CYS A 170 6.02 -21.53 22.22
N PHE A 171 5.25 -21.18 23.25
CA PHE A 171 5.63 -20.11 24.18
C PHE A 171 6.91 -20.41 24.99
N ALA A 172 7.17 -21.69 25.28
CA ALA A 172 8.35 -22.08 26.01
C ALA A 172 9.63 -22.13 25.14
N ALA A 173 9.48 -22.57 23.88
CA ALA A 173 10.60 -22.83 22.97
C ALA A 173 10.95 -21.62 22.08
N ASP A 174 10.00 -20.77 21.77
CA ASP A 174 10.15 -19.63 20.86
C ASP A 174 9.62 -18.34 21.49
N LYS A 175 10.53 -17.48 21.92
CA LYS A 175 10.18 -16.18 22.52
C LYS A 175 9.55 -15.20 21.52
N ALA A 176 9.74 -15.41 20.22
CA ALA A 176 9.18 -14.58 19.17
C ALA A 176 7.74 -14.99 18.82
N TYR A 177 7.33 -16.22 19.18
CA TYR A 177 5.99 -16.71 18.86
C TYR A 177 4.88 -15.87 19.53
N SER A 178 3.91 -15.44 18.74
CA SER A 178 2.75 -14.71 19.20
C SER A 178 1.47 -15.21 18.52
N MET A 179 0.42 -15.45 19.29
CA MET A 179 -0.89 -15.79 18.72
C MET A 179 -1.45 -14.67 17.83
N ARG A 180 -1.00 -13.42 18.04
CA ARG A 180 -1.46 -12.24 17.27
C ARG A 180 -0.86 -12.19 15.86
N THR A 181 0.24 -12.89 15.63
CA THR A 181 0.93 -12.94 14.34
C THR A 181 0.89 -14.34 13.71
N ASP A 182 1.01 -15.41 14.53
CA ASP A 182 1.36 -16.74 14.03
C ASP A 182 0.20 -17.74 14.06
N LEU A 183 -0.95 -17.40 14.68
CA LEU A 183 -2.09 -18.30 14.80
C LEU A 183 -3.32 -17.80 14.02
N TYR A 184 -3.61 -18.42 12.87
CA TYR A 184 -4.84 -18.14 12.11
C TYR A 184 -6.06 -18.87 12.74
N PRO A 185 -7.25 -18.24 12.89
CA PRO A 185 -7.61 -16.86 12.49
C PRO A 185 -7.51 -15.82 13.61
N VAL A 186 -6.78 -16.08 14.70
CA VAL A 186 -6.63 -15.14 15.83
C VAL A 186 -5.94 -13.86 15.36
N ASN A 187 -4.88 -13.98 14.56
CA ASN A 187 -4.16 -12.88 13.93
C ASN A 187 -5.08 -12.01 13.06
N VAL A 188 -5.95 -12.62 12.26
CA VAL A 188 -6.93 -11.89 11.45
C VAL A 188 -7.91 -11.10 12.32
N GLY A 189 -8.42 -11.71 13.40
CA GLY A 189 -9.27 -11.01 14.38
C GLY A 189 -8.56 -9.84 15.05
N TYR A 190 -7.28 -10.00 15.38
CA TYR A 190 -6.45 -8.92 15.91
C TYR A 190 -6.27 -7.78 14.89
N ASN A 191 -5.95 -8.11 13.64
CA ASN A 191 -5.77 -7.12 12.56
C ASN A 191 -7.05 -6.36 12.24
N ILE A 192 -8.22 -7.02 12.27
CA ILE A 192 -9.54 -6.34 12.18
C ILE A 192 -9.69 -5.33 13.31
N GLY A 193 -9.38 -5.72 14.55
CA GLY A 193 -9.44 -4.83 15.70
C GLY A 193 -8.56 -3.59 15.54
N LEU A 194 -7.35 -3.76 15.01
CA LEU A 194 -6.44 -2.64 14.70
C LEU A 194 -7.00 -1.76 13.58
N ALA A 195 -7.49 -2.34 12.48
CA ALA A 195 -8.07 -1.59 11.37
C ALA A 195 -9.28 -0.73 11.82
N VAL A 196 -10.17 -1.31 12.65
CA VAL A 196 -11.29 -0.56 13.24
C VAL A 196 -10.79 0.58 14.12
N ASN A 197 -9.79 0.33 14.98
CA ASN A 197 -9.19 1.38 15.83
C ASN A 197 -8.57 2.51 14.98
N HIS A 198 -7.86 2.18 13.89
CA HIS A 198 -7.31 3.16 12.96
C HIS A 198 -8.42 3.98 12.28
N SER A 199 -9.50 3.33 11.82
CA SER A 199 -10.66 4.03 11.22
C SER A 199 -11.34 4.97 12.21
N VAL A 200 -11.50 4.58 13.47
CA VAL A 200 -12.04 5.44 14.53
C VAL A 200 -11.13 6.63 14.81
N LYS A 201 -9.81 6.42 14.89
CA LYS A 201 -8.85 7.53 15.07
C LYS A 201 -8.88 8.48 13.88
N LEU A 202 -8.94 7.94 12.66
CA LEU A 202 -9.02 8.73 11.43
C LEU A 202 -10.29 9.59 11.39
N SER A 203 -11.44 9.04 11.78
CA SER A 203 -12.69 9.81 11.82
C SER A 203 -12.67 10.97 12.82
N ASN A 204 -11.76 10.96 13.79
CA ASN A 204 -11.57 12.03 14.78
C ASN A 204 -10.44 13.00 14.39
N TYR A 205 -9.82 12.85 13.21
CA TYR A 205 -8.62 13.60 12.82
C TYR A 205 -8.78 15.12 12.92
N ASP A 206 -9.89 15.68 12.47
CA ASP A 206 -10.15 17.12 12.53
C ASP A 206 -10.12 17.68 13.96
N ALA A 207 -10.58 16.90 14.91
CA ALA A 207 -10.56 17.29 16.32
C ALA A 207 -9.15 17.18 16.93
N THR A 208 -8.45 16.09 16.63
CA THR A 208 -7.13 15.79 17.22
C THR A 208 -6.00 16.65 16.63
N SER A 209 -6.08 17.01 15.34
CA SER A 209 -5.09 17.84 14.64
C SER A 209 -5.34 19.34 14.73
N ARG A 210 -6.53 19.77 15.22
CA ARG A 210 -6.98 21.18 15.22
C ARG A 210 -5.96 22.16 15.79
N ASN A 211 -5.33 21.81 16.89
CA ASN A 211 -4.40 22.68 17.62
C ASN A 211 -2.94 22.51 17.17
N PHE A 212 -2.68 21.62 16.21
CA PHE A 212 -1.32 21.44 15.71
C PHE A 212 -0.85 22.68 14.97
N ARG A 213 0.39 23.09 15.23
CA ARG A 213 1.09 24.17 14.50
C ARG A 213 2.51 23.73 14.21
N PHE A 214 3.00 24.14 13.06
CA PHE A 214 4.41 23.99 12.69
C PHE A 214 5.27 25.10 13.30
N ASP A 215 4.68 26.24 13.65
CA ASP A 215 5.37 27.48 13.98
C ASP A 215 6.35 27.85 12.86
N ALA A 216 5.86 27.71 11.63
CA ALA A 216 6.68 27.87 10.43
C ALA A 216 6.73 29.32 9.98
N ARG A 217 7.91 29.73 9.46
CA ARG A 217 8.11 31.06 8.87
C ARG A 217 9.02 30.98 7.64
N SER A 218 8.82 31.87 6.68
CA SER A 218 9.73 32.04 5.55
C SER A 218 10.95 32.90 5.97
N VAL A 219 12.14 32.49 5.52
CA VAL A 219 13.37 33.31 5.63
C VAL A 219 13.72 34.02 4.32
N HIS A 220 12.98 33.71 3.24
CA HIS A 220 13.11 34.43 1.98
C HIS A 220 12.34 35.76 2.03
N PRO A 221 12.83 36.81 1.32
CA PRO A 221 12.16 38.10 1.31
C PRO A 221 10.72 38.04 0.78
N ASP A 222 9.78 38.76 1.41
CA ASP A 222 8.37 38.77 0.98
C ASP A 222 8.15 39.39 -0.40
N THR A 223 9.13 40.19 -0.87
CA THR A 223 9.08 40.79 -2.19
C THR A 223 9.49 39.85 -3.32
N LEU A 224 10.07 38.68 -3.00
CA LEU A 224 10.52 37.70 -3.99
C LEU A 224 9.32 36.85 -4.44
N PRO A 225 8.99 36.83 -5.75
CA PRO A 225 8.05 35.86 -6.26
C PRO A 225 8.63 34.44 -6.19
N GLU A 226 7.86 33.50 -5.65
CA GLU A 226 8.30 32.13 -5.43
C GLU A 226 7.21 31.14 -5.82
N THR A 227 7.57 30.11 -6.57
CA THR A 227 6.63 29.03 -6.94
C THR A 227 7.29 27.68 -6.70
N TYR A 228 6.74 26.92 -5.75
CA TYR A 228 7.20 25.59 -5.41
C TYR A 228 6.13 24.55 -5.77
N VAL A 229 6.56 23.47 -6.42
CA VAL A 229 5.66 22.37 -6.78
C VAL A 229 6.19 21.09 -6.16
N LEU A 230 5.34 20.45 -5.37
CA LEU A 230 5.58 19.12 -4.81
C LEU A 230 4.73 18.13 -5.60
N ILE A 231 5.35 17.13 -6.19
CA ILE A 231 4.64 16.14 -6.99
C ILE A 231 4.76 14.77 -6.31
N VAL A 232 3.63 14.24 -5.90
CA VAL A 232 3.50 12.89 -5.38
C VAL A 232 3.08 12.00 -6.52
N GLY A 233 4.02 11.19 -7.02
CA GLY A 233 3.76 10.14 -8.00
C GLY A 233 3.11 8.93 -7.34
N GLU A 234 2.61 8.02 -8.15
CA GLU A 234 1.91 6.82 -7.73
C GLU A 234 2.52 5.59 -8.40
N THR A 235 2.92 4.59 -7.61
CA THR A 235 3.30 3.24 -8.08
C THR A 235 4.48 3.23 -9.07
N SER A 236 5.37 4.24 -9.06
CA SER A 236 6.45 4.38 -10.05
C SER A 236 7.78 3.83 -9.54
N ARG A 237 8.30 2.80 -10.23
CA ARG A 237 9.59 2.13 -9.90
C ARG A 237 10.76 2.86 -10.54
N ALA A 238 11.79 3.16 -9.76
CA ALA A 238 12.99 3.82 -10.25
C ALA A 238 13.81 2.97 -11.25
N ASP A 239 13.74 1.65 -11.15
CA ASP A 239 14.44 0.72 -12.06
C ASP A 239 13.79 0.59 -13.45
N HIS A 240 12.60 1.15 -13.67
CA HIS A 240 11.98 1.33 -14.98
C HIS A 240 12.17 2.74 -15.57
N TRP A 241 13.03 3.57 -14.95
CA TRP A 241 13.35 4.90 -15.45
C TRP A 241 14.65 4.89 -16.26
N GLY A 242 14.61 5.24 -17.54
CA GLY A 242 15.81 5.39 -18.38
C GLY A 242 16.84 6.33 -17.76
N LEU A 243 16.38 7.39 -17.03
CA LEU A 243 17.23 8.28 -16.26
C LEU A 243 18.07 7.58 -15.18
N ASN A 244 17.63 6.42 -14.70
CA ASN A 244 18.30 5.59 -13.69
C ASN A 244 19.05 4.38 -14.29
N GLY A 245 19.23 4.36 -15.62
CA GLY A 245 19.97 3.29 -16.30
C GLY A 245 19.12 2.11 -16.75
N TYR A 246 17.78 2.24 -16.77
CA TYR A 246 16.93 1.24 -17.38
C TYR A 246 17.25 1.13 -18.89
N GLU A 247 17.28 -0.09 -19.43
CA GLU A 247 17.66 -0.35 -20.81
C GLU A 247 16.74 0.31 -21.84
N ARG A 248 15.46 0.51 -21.48
CA ARG A 248 14.48 1.18 -22.33
C ARG A 248 14.46 2.68 -22.06
N ASN A 249 14.36 3.46 -23.11
CA ASN A 249 14.26 4.92 -22.98
C ASN A 249 12.84 5.35 -22.60
N THR A 250 12.48 5.15 -21.34
CA THR A 250 11.17 5.49 -20.77
C THR A 250 11.08 6.96 -20.34
N THR A 251 12.23 7.63 -20.09
CA THR A 251 12.28 9.03 -19.64
C THR A 251 13.11 9.94 -20.56
N PRO A 252 12.79 10.01 -21.88
CA PRO A 252 13.59 10.77 -22.86
C PRO A 252 13.60 12.27 -22.63
N MET A 253 12.50 12.86 -22.10
CA MET A 253 12.40 14.30 -21.88
C MET A 253 13.32 14.71 -20.73
N LEU A 254 13.21 14.05 -19.60
CA LEU A 254 14.02 14.34 -18.42
C LEU A 254 15.51 14.04 -18.65
N SER A 255 15.84 12.95 -19.35
CA SER A 255 17.22 12.55 -19.63
C SER A 255 17.92 13.49 -20.61
N GLY A 256 17.17 14.03 -21.60
CA GLY A 256 17.75 14.80 -22.72
C GLY A 256 17.78 16.31 -22.53
N VAL A 257 16.80 16.87 -21.80
CA VAL A 257 16.55 18.32 -21.83
C VAL A 257 17.12 19.07 -20.63
N TYR A 258 17.09 18.47 -19.45
CA TYR A 258 17.32 19.23 -18.21
C TYR A 258 18.77 19.18 -17.68
N GLY A 259 19.57 18.17 -18.09
CA GLY A 259 20.99 18.08 -17.74
C GLY A 259 21.26 18.31 -16.25
N THR A 260 22.14 19.25 -15.91
CA THR A 260 22.48 19.58 -14.51
C THR A 260 21.42 20.38 -13.75
N LYS A 261 20.33 20.77 -14.39
CA LYS A 261 19.21 21.47 -13.72
C LYS A 261 18.29 20.53 -12.97
N LEU A 262 18.37 19.24 -13.25
CA LEU A 262 17.60 18.20 -12.61
C LEU A 262 18.54 17.33 -11.76
N HIS A 263 18.39 17.40 -10.45
CA HIS A 263 19.09 16.53 -9.51
C HIS A 263 18.30 15.23 -9.37
N ASN A 264 18.91 14.13 -9.74
CA ASN A 264 18.36 12.77 -9.62
C ASN A 264 19.03 12.04 -8.46
N PHE A 265 18.23 11.35 -7.66
CA PHE A 265 18.68 10.56 -6.50
C PHE A 265 18.37 9.07 -6.73
N PRO A 266 19.18 8.35 -7.51
CA PRO A 266 18.87 6.99 -7.98
C PRO A 266 18.83 5.94 -6.86
N ARG A 267 19.36 6.26 -5.67
CA ARG A 267 19.39 5.37 -4.49
C ARG A 267 18.25 5.64 -3.51
N ALA A 268 17.19 6.32 -3.97
CA ALA A 268 16.01 6.57 -3.16
C ALA A 268 15.17 5.30 -2.98
N MET A 269 14.64 5.12 -1.78
CA MET A 269 13.69 4.06 -1.47
C MET A 269 12.55 4.60 -0.61
N SER A 270 11.33 4.16 -0.92
CA SER A 270 10.17 4.40 -0.07
C SER A 270 10.27 3.62 1.23
N GLU A 271 9.70 4.18 2.27
CA GLU A 271 9.62 3.58 3.61
C GLU A 271 8.28 2.87 3.85
N SER A 272 7.42 2.84 2.83
CA SER A 272 6.15 2.09 2.81
C SER A 272 5.81 1.65 1.38
N ASN A 273 5.06 0.56 1.23
CA ASN A 273 4.56 0.05 -0.04
C ASN A 273 3.05 0.24 -0.20
N THR A 274 2.45 1.16 0.56
CA THR A 274 1.01 1.46 0.50
C THR A 274 0.79 2.97 0.48
N THR A 275 -0.07 3.44 -0.42
CA THR A 275 -0.37 4.86 -0.63
C THR A 275 -0.87 5.54 0.65
N HIS A 276 -1.76 4.87 1.41
CA HIS A 276 -2.36 5.43 2.62
C HIS A 276 -1.38 5.66 3.78
N LYS A 277 -0.15 5.09 3.73
CA LYS A 277 0.96 5.37 4.67
C LYS A 277 2.05 6.21 4.03
N SER A 278 2.41 5.91 2.79
CA SER A 278 3.50 6.60 2.10
C SER A 278 3.19 8.07 1.87
N VAL A 279 2.00 8.42 1.37
CA VAL A 279 1.64 9.82 1.12
C VAL A 279 1.59 10.65 2.40
N PRO A 280 0.97 10.19 3.52
CA PRO A 280 1.07 10.91 4.79
C PRO A 280 2.50 11.07 5.32
N LEU A 281 3.36 10.07 5.14
CA LEU A 281 4.79 10.21 5.48
C LEU A 281 5.48 11.27 4.62
N LEU A 282 5.25 11.29 3.31
CA LEU A 282 5.81 12.30 2.39
C LEU A 282 5.41 13.71 2.79
N LEU A 283 4.13 13.90 3.12
CA LEU A 283 3.55 15.22 3.34
C LEU A 283 3.61 15.68 4.80
N SER A 284 4.09 14.88 5.74
CA SER A 284 4.26 15.27 7.15
C SER A 284 5.73 15.28 7.58
N HIS A 285 5.98 15.79 8.78
CA HIS A 285 7.31 15.78 9.38
C HIS A 285 7.66 14.44 10.06
N LEU A 286 6.77 13.46 9.99
CA LEU A 286 6.94 12.17 10.63
C LEU A 286 7.91 11.28 9.81
N THR A 287 8.60 10.41 10.54
CA THR A 287 9.36 9.30 9.99
C THR A 287 8.68 8.00 10.41
N PRO A 288 9.01 6.84 9.85
CA PRO A 288 8.45 5.56 10.33
C PRO A 288 8.57 5.36 11.84
N ALA A 289 9.68 5.83 12.44
CA ALA A 289 9.91 5.71 13.89
C ALA A 289 8.97 6.58 14.75
N THR A 290 8.41 7.64 14.18
CA THR A 290 7.52 8.58 14.89
C THR A 290 6.09 8.56 14.36
N TYR A 291 5.79 7.75 13.35
CA TYR A 291 4.49 7.68 12.71
C TYR A 291 3.39 7.25 13.68
N GLY A 292 3.32 5.99 13.99
CA GLY A 292 2.41 5.40 14.97
C GLY A 292 1.06 6.12 15.11
N ASP A 293 0.72 6.48 16.34
CA ASP A 293 -0.48 7.28 16.64
C ASP A 293 -0.30 8.78 16.38
N SER A 294 0.94 9.26 16.17
CA SER A 294 1.21 10.68 15.96
C SER A 294 0.56 11.21 14.69
N ILE A 295 0.38 10.37 13.65
CA ILE A 295 -0.22 10.77 12.39
C ILE A 295 -1.63 11.34 12.55
N TYR A 296 -2.38 10.89 13.56
CA TYR A 296 -3.75 11.37 13.83
C TYR A 296 -3.80 12.74 14.51
N ALA A 297 -2.65 13.32 14.87
CA ALA A 297 -2.57 14.58 15.59
C ALA A 297 -1.71 15.65 14.91
N VAL A 298 -1.16 15.36 13.73
CA VAL A 298 -0.29 16.28 12.98
C VAL A 298 -0.98 16.79 11.71
N LYS A 299 -0.44 17.87 11.14
CA LYS A 299 -0.85 18.43 9.86
C LYS A 299 0.22 18.21 8.78
N SER A 300 -0.15 18.50 7.54
CA SER A 300 0.72 18.34 6.38
C SER A 300 1.64 19.54 6.15
N ILE A 301 2.58 19.36 5.24
CA ILE A 301 3.48 20.42 4.70
C ILE A 301 2.70 21.62 4.18
N ILE A 302 1.47 21.41 3.71
CA ILE A 302 0.59 22.50 3.22
C ILE A 302 0.34 23.51 4.33
N SER A 303 0.03 23.05 5.54
CA SER A 303 -0.14 23.90 6.71
C SER A 303 1.16 24.64 7.08
N ALA A 304 2.34 24.01 6.97
CA ALA A 304 3.61 24.68 7.22
C ALA A 304 3.85 25.85 6.24
N PHE A 305 3.55 25.64 4.97
CA PHE A 305 3.67 26.71 3.97
C PHE A 305 2.63 27.82 4.16
N ARG A 306 1.39 27.48 4.55
CA ARG A 306 0.38 28.49 4.89
C ARG A 306 0.80 29.35 6.07
N GLU A 307 1.35 28.75 7.13
CA GLU A 307 1.90 29.49 8.27
C GLU A 307 3.05 30.40 7.86
N ALA A 308 3.85 29.99 6.85
CA ALA A 308 4.93 30.78 6.29
C ALA A 308 4.47 31.84 5.25
N GLY A 309 3.17 32.01 5.04
CA GLY A 309 2.59 33.07 4.18
C GLY A 309 2.46 32.71 2.70
N PHE A 310 2.51 31.43 2.34
CA PHE A 310 2.28 30.98 0.96
C PHE A 310 0.78 30.75 0.69
N SER A 311 0.34 31.13 -0.51
CA SER A 311 -0.91 30.59 -1.11
C SER A 311 -0.67 29.13 -1.47
N THR A 312 -1.64 28.28 -1.18
CA THR A 312 -1.47 26.83 -1.29
C THR A 312 -2.56 26.18 -2.15
N ALA A 313 -2.16 25.24 -2.98
CA ALA A 313 -3.08 24.41 -3.74
C ALA A 313 -2.73 22.92 -3.61
N PHE A 314 -3.77 22.09 -3.55
CA PHE A 314 -3.68 20.64 -3.69
C PHE A 314 -4.56 20.22 -4.88
N ILE A 315 -3.95 19.60 -5.89
CA ILE A 315 -4.64 19.16 -7.11
C ILE A 315 -4.38 17.67 -7.28
N SER A 316 -5.43 16.85 -7.20
CA SER A 316 -5.34 15.39 -7.31
C SER A 316 -6.00 14.88 -8.58
N CYS A 317 -5.31 13.96 -9.26
CA CYS A 317 -5.86 13.16 -10.36
C CYS A 317 -6.56 11.88 -9.87
N GLN A 318 -6.47 11.56 -8.59
CA GLN A 318 -7.18 10.45 -7.96
C GLN A 318 -8.56 10.87 -7.45
N ARG A 319 -9.37 9.90 -7.02
CA ARG A 319 -10.63 10.14 -6.33
C ARG A 319 -10.41 10.30 -4.83
N ARG A 320 -11.38 10.93 -4.17
CA ARG A 320 -11.42 10.93 -2.69
C ARG A 320 -11.64 9.51 -2.18
N ASN A 321 -10.99 9.19 -1.08
CA ASN A 321 -11.07 7.86 -0.47
C ASN A 321 -11.23 7.89 1.06
N GLY A 322 -11.45 9.08 1.65
CA GLY A 322 -11.62 9.25 3.10
C GLY A 322 -10.35 9.02 3.92
N SER A 323 -9.16 9.06 3.29
CA SER A 323 -7.88 8.87 3.95
C SER A 323 -7.20 10.20 4.32
N PHE A 324 -5.97 10.14 4.86
CA PHE A 324 -5.14 11.33 5.13
C PHE A 324 -4.89 12.18 3.88
N ILE A 325 -4.95 11.61 2.68
CA ILE A 325 -4.78 12.36 1.43
C ILE A 325 -5.87 13.43 1.31
N ASP A 326 -7.11 13.07 1.62
CA ASP A 326 -8.24 14.00 1.59
C ASP A 326 -8.12 15.07 2.68
N PHE A 327 -7.75 14.68 3.91
CA PHE A 327 -7.58 15.61 5.02
C PHE A 327 -6.43 16.59 4.79
N PHE A 328 -5.30 16.09 4.30
CA PHE A 328 -4.13 16.92 4.00
C PHE A 328 -4.39 17.85 2.80
N GLY A 329 -5.07 17.33 1.76
CA GLY A 329 -5.51 18.15 0.64
C GLY A 329 -6.45 19.29 1.07
N ALA A 330 -7.37 19.02 2.00
CA ALA A 330 -8.30 20.01 2.54
C ALA A 330 -7.62 21.12 3.37
N GLU A 331 -6.35 20.98 3.75
CA GLU A 331 -5.57 22.04 4.38
C GLU A 331 -5.20 23.17 3.42
N ALA A 332 -5.23 22.93 2.09
CA ALA A 332 -4.88 23.91 1.07
C ALA A 332 -5.96 25.00 0.93
N ASP A 333 -5.56 26.21 0.51
CA ASP A 333 -6.50 27.27 0.17
C ASP A 333 -7.35 26.90 -1.05
N THR A 334 -6.79 26.12 -1.98
CA THR A 334 -7.49 25.51 -3.11
C THR A 334 -7.29 24.00 -3.08
N CYS A 335 -8.35 23.23 -2.88
CA CYS A 335 -8.32 21.76 -2.93
C CYS A 335 -9.19 21.26 -4.08
N LEU A 336 -8.60 20.57 -5.05
CA LEU A 336 -9.27 20.12 -6.26
C LEU A 336 -8.99 18.64 -6.55
N PHE A 337 -10.03 17.83 -6.55
CA PHE A 337 -10.01 16.45 -7.05
C PHE A 337 -10.62 16.43 -8.44
N ILE A 338 -9.80 16.22 -9.48
CA ILE A 338 -10.19 16.40 -10.90
C ILE A 338 -11.32 15.45 -11.30
N ARG A 339 -11.33 14.24 -10.76
CA ARG A 339 -12.27 13.16 -11.12
C ARG A 339 -13.58 13.23 -10.32
N GLU A 340 -13.67 14.07 -9.30
CA GLU A 340 -14.85 14.21 -8.45
C GLU A 340 -15.89 15.18 -9.04
N PRO A 341 -17.19 14.96 -8.74
CA PRO A 341 -18.27 15.85 -9.20
C PRO A 341 -18.17 17.28 -8.68
N ASP A 342 -17.64 17.48 -7.48
CA ASP A 342 -17.38 18.79 -6.87
C ASP A 342 -16.04 19.41 -7.33
N GLY A 343 -15.26 18.65 -8.14
CA GLY A 343 -14.04 19.10 -8.80
C GLY A 343 -14.30 19.53 -10.25
N LEU A 344 -13.55 18.92 -11.20
CA LEU A 344 -13.76 19.16 -12.63
C LEU A 344 -14.71 18.14 -13.28
N ASN A 345 -15.06 17.10 -12.58
CA ASN A 345 -15.92 16.00 -13.05
C ASN A 345 -15.43 15.36 -14.37
N ILE A 346 -14.15 15.04 -14.43
CA ILE A 346 -13.51 14.37 -15.58
C ILE A 346 -13.16 12.94 -15.15
N PRO A 347 -14.06 11.96 -15.31
CA PRO A 347 -13.87 10.59 -14.80
C PRO A 347 -12.61 9.90 -15.35
N ASP A 348 -12.27 10.14 -16.62
CA ASP A 348 -11.13 9.53 -17.33
C ASP A 348 -9.89 10.43 -17.34
N ALA A 349 -9.78 11.35 -16.35
CA ALA A 349 -8.62 12.20 -16.21
C ALA A 349 -7.35 11.35 -16.02
N ASN A 350 -6.28 11.75 -16.68
CA ASN A 350 -4.93 11.22 -16.54
C ASN A 350 -3.96 12.34 -16.12
N ASP A 351 -2.69 12.01 -15.94
CA ASP A 351 -1.72 12.97 -15.42
C ASP A 351 -1.42 14.14 -16.39
N MET A 352 -1.71 14.02 -17.69
CA MET A 352 -1.71 15.20 -18.56
C MET A 352 -2.90 16.14 -18.30
N THR A 353 -4.02 15.61 -17.84
CA THR A 353 -5.12 16.45 -17.35
C THR A 353 -4.72 17.19 -16.06
N LEU A 354 -3.98 16.51 -15.16
CA LEU A 354 -3.39 17.12 -13.98
C LEU A 354 -2.46 18.28 -14.35
N ALA A 355 -1.52 18.07 -15.28
CA ALA A 355 -0.59 19.09 -15.76
C ALA A 355 -1.29 20.31 -16.40
N ARG A 356 -2.33 20.08 -17.22
CA ARG A 356 -3.13 21.17 -17.80
C ARG A 356 -3.95 21.92 -16.73
N THR A 357 -4.39 21.23 -15.69
CA THR A 357 -5.10 21.85 -14.57
C THR A 357 -4.14 22.70 -13.73
N PHE A 358 -2.92 22.23 -13.52
CA PHE A 358 -1.85 23.02 -12.92
C PHE A 358 -1.57 24.32 -13.71
N ASP A 359 -1.47 24.27 -15.05
CA ASP A 359 -1.32 25.47 -15.87
C ASP A 359 -2.48 26.47 -15.71
N ARG A 360 -3.70 25.95 -15.59
CA ARG A 360 -4.90 26.80 -15.36
C ARG A 360 -4.80 27.48 -14.01
N TYR A 361 -4.40 26.74 -12.98
CA TYR A 361 -4.19 27.29 -11.64
C TYR A 361 -3.10 28.38 -11.64
N LEU A 362 -1.94 28.15 -12.26
CA LEU A 362 -0.87 29.13 -12.36
C LEU A 362 -1.31 30.46 -13.05
N ARG A 363 -2.22 30.37 -14.02
CA ARG A 363 -2.78 31.56 -14.68
C ARG A 363 -3.79 32.29 -13.81
N SER A 364 -4.52 31.61 -12.98
CA SER A 364 -5.58 32.21 -12.12
C SER A 364 -5.03 32.78 -10.82
N ASP A 365 -4.10 32.10 -10.18
CA ASP A 365 -3.50 32.55 -8.92
C ASP A 365 -2.41 33.60 -9.19
N LYS A 366 -2.56 34.79 -8.60
CA LYS A 366 -1.63 35.93 -8.72
C LYS A 366 -0.79 36.14 -7.47
N SER A 367 -0.85 35.21 -6.54
CA SER A 367 -0.03 35.26 -5.31
C SER A 367 1.46 35.23 -5.65
N ARG A 368 2.25 35.98 -4.88
CA ARG A 368 3.70 36.04 -5.09
C ARG A 368 4.40 34.77 -4.60
N LYS A 369 3.95 34.20 -3.48
CA LYS A 369 4.48 32.99 -2.87
C LYS A 369 3.45 31.89 -3.00
N ARG A 370 3.78 30.80 -3.68
CA ARG A 370 2.86 29.71 -3.99
C ARG A 370 3.47 28.35 -3.71
N LEU A 371 2.71 27.48 -3.05
CA LEU A 371 2.95 26.05 -3.00
C LEU A 371 1.83 25.34 -3.75
N ILE A 372 2.17 24.48 -4.67
CA ILE A 372 1.23 23.59 -5.36
C ILE A 372 1.64 22.14 -5.12
N VAL A 373 0.76 21.34 -4.55
CA VAL A 373 0.92 19.89 -4.44
C VAL A 373 0.13 19.23 -5.55
N LEU A 374 0.80 18.47 -6.39
CA LEU A 374 0.20 17.65 -7.45
C LEU A 374 0.23 16.20 -7.04
N HIS A 375 -0.94 15.54 -7.01
CA HIS A 375 -1.09 14.13 -6.67
C HIS A 375 -1.50 13.35 -7.92
N CYS A 376 -0.59 12.52 -8.41
CA CYS A 376 -0.73 11.80 -9.67
C CYS A 376 -1.65 10.57 -9.54
N TYR A 377 -2.13 10.09 -10.67
CA TYR A 377 -2.68 8.75 -10.81
C TYR A 377 -1.60 7.75 -11.24
N GLY A 378 -0.54 8.25 -11.84
CA GLY A 378 0.73 7.57 -12.09
C GLY A 378 0.63 6.25 -12.81
N SER A 379 1.32 5.27 -12.25
CA SER A 379 1.40 3.90 -12.75
C SER A 379 0.48 2.93 -12.00
N HIS A 380 -0.58 3.43 -11.35
CA HIS A 380 -1.55 2.56 -10.66
C HIS A 380 -2.19 1.56 -11.62
N PHE A 381 -2.35 0.32 -11.19
CA PHE A 381 -3.03 -0.72 -11.97
C PHE A 381 -4.51 -0.30 -12.24
N ASN A 382 -5.15 -0.54 -13.39
CA ASN A 382 -4.68 -1.18 -14.60
C ASN A 382 -3.82 -0.22 -15.45
N TYR A 383 -2.57 -0.58 -15.73
CA TYR A 383 -1.59 0.30 -16.40
C TYR A 383 -2.09 0.83 -17.74
N ARG A 384 -2.79 -0.02 -18.52
CA ARG A 384 -3.28 0.30 -19.86
C ARG A 384 -4.25 1.48 -19.89
N ASP A 385 -4.90 1.77 -18.77
CA ASP A 385 -5.90 2.84 -18.63
C ASP A 385 -5.27 4.18 -18.17
N ARG A 386 -3.95 4.23 -17.95
CA ARG A 386 -3.25 5.42 -17.46
C ARG A 386 -2.75 6.35 -18.55
N TYR A 387 -2.74 5.90 -19.81
CA TYR A 387 -2.32 6.71 -20.96
C TYR A 387 -3.25 6.51 -22.17
N PRO A 388 -3.47 7.56 -23.00
CA PRO A 388 -4.14 7.44 -24.27
C PRO A 388 -3.35 6.56 -25.25
N ARG A 389 -4.05 5.88 -26.16
CA ARG A 389 -3.43 4.92 -27.10
C ARG A 389 -2.33 5.54 -27.96
N GLU A 390 -2.49 6.79 -28.37
CA GLU A 390 -1.50 7.53 -29.15
C GLU A 390 -0.17 7.78 -28.42
N TYR A 391 -0.13 7.57 -27.11
CA TYR A 391 1.09 7.69 -26.31
C TYR A 391 1.75 6.34 -26.02
N ALA A 392 1.18 5.22 -26.47
CA ALA A 392 1.80 3.91 -26.33
C ALA A 392 3.08 3.83 -27.18
N ARG A 393 4.23 3.68 -26.55
CA ARG A 393 5.56 3.54 -27.17
C ARG A 393 6.05 2.11 -27.21
N PHE A 394 5.70 1.35 -26.18
CA PHE A 394 6.11 -0.04 -25.98
C PHE A 394 4.91 -0.93 -26.27
N THR A 395 5.02 -1.79 -27.27
CA THR A 395 3.93 -2.65 -27.73
C THR A 395 4.43 -4.06 -28.07
N PRO A 396 3.60 -5.11 -27.97
CA PRO A 396 2.19 -5.09 -27.57
C PRO A 396 2.00 -4.76 -26.09
N ASP A 397 1.00 -3.93 -25.75
CA ASP A 397 0.67 -3.50 -24.39
C ASP A 397 -0.73 -3.95 -23.93
N ALA A 398 -1.41 -4.71 -24.78
CA ALA A 398 -2.71 -5.28 -24.46
C ALA A 398 -2.55 -6.69 -23.88
N TYR A 399 -3.23 -6.95 -22.78
CA TYR A 399 -3.30 -8.25 -22.12
C TYR A 399 -4.73 -8.53 -21.70
N ALA A 400 -5.12 -9.81 -21.73
CA ALA A 400 -6.45 -10.24 -21.30
C ALA A 400 -6.53 -10.43 -19.78
N GLU A 401 -5.39 -10.75 -19.15
CA GLU A 401 -5.27 -11.08 -17.74
C GLU A 401 -3.85 -10.74 -17.25
N ALA A 402 -3.74 -10.23 -16.03
CA ALA A 402 -2.46 -10.01 -15.39
C ALA A 402 -1.93 -11.32 -14.79
N ASN A 403 -1.06 -11.98 -15.53
CA ASN A 403 -0.38 -13.21 -15.12
C ASN A 403 1.04 -13.27 -15.70
N VAL A 404 1.80 -14.28 -15.30
CA VAL A 404 3.20 -14.47 -15.71
C VAL A 404 3.33 -14.61 -17.22
N ASP A 405 2.40 -15.28 -17.89
CA ASP A 405 2.45 -15.51 -19.35
C ASP A 405 2.28 -14.20 -20.14
N ASN A 406 1.60 -13.22 -19.56
CA ASN A 406 1.38 -11.89 -20.15
C ASN A 406 2.37 -10.83 -19.63
N ARG A 407 3.43 -11.23 -18.90
CA ARG A 407 4.37 -10.31 -18.26
C ARG A 407 4.96 -9.28 -19.22
N ASP A 408 5.36 -9.67 -20.42
CA ASP A 408 5.97 -8.74 -21.38
C ASP A 408 4.99 -7.63 -21.80
N ALA A 409 3.73 -7.96 -22.02
CA ALA A 409 2.70 -6.96 -22.33
C ALA A 409 2.40 -6.06 -21.12
N LEU A 410 2.40 -6.61 -19.90
CA LEU A 410 2.26 -5.85 -18.67
C LEU A 410 3.41 -4.87 -18.47
N VAL A 411 4.65 -5.31 -18.67
CA VAL A 411 5.85 -4.45 -18.61
C VAL A 411 5.78 -3.36 -19.69
N ASN A 412 5.35 -3.68 -20.92
CA ASN A 412 5.16 -2.67 -21.96
C ASN A 412 4.12 -1.62 -21.55
N ALA A 413 2.98 -2.05 -20.99
CA ALA A 413 1.95 -1.14 -20.50
C ALA A 413 2.47 -0.30 -19.33
N TYR A 414 3.21 -0.90 -18.40
CA TYR A 414 3.82 -0.19 -17.27
C TYR A 414 4.86 0.84 -17.74
N ASP A 415 5.74 0.49 -18.66
CA ASP A 415 6.74 1.40 -19.25
C ASP A 415 6.09 2.57 -19.98
N ASN A 416 4.92 2.36 -20.60
CA ASN A 416 4.14 3.45 -21.17
C ASN A 416 3.60 4.42 -20.12
N THR A 417 3.27 3.96 -18.91
CA THR A 417 2.88 4.85 -17.79
C THR A 417 4.07 5.70 -17.33
N ILE A 418 5.27 5.13 -17.27
CA ILE A 418 6.49 5.87 -16.96
C ILE A 418 6.77 6.93 -18.02
N ALA A 419 6.64 6.58 -19.32
CA ALA A 419 6.79 7.54 -20.41
C ALA A 419 5.73 8.67 -20.36
N MET A 420 4.55 8.38 -19.85
CA MET A 420 3.50 9.38 -19.60
C MET A 420 3.87 10.32 -18.44
N THR A 421 4.44 9.77 -17.36
CA THR A 421 4.96 10.55 -16.22
C THR A 421 6.10 11.47 -16.67
N ASP A 422 7.04 10.98 -17.48
CA ASP A 422 8.12 11.79 -18.06
C ASP A 422 7.58 13.01 -18.82
N ARG A 423 6.57 12.79 -19.66
CA ARG A 423 5.90 13.85 -20.42
C ARG A 423 5.16 14.83 -19.51
N MET A 424 4.49 14.33 -18.48
CA MET A 424 3.78 15.18 -17.52
C MET A 424 4.75 16.07 -16.75
N LEU A 425 5.87 15.51 -16.27
CA LEU A 425 6.90 16.26 -15.56
C LEU A 425 7.54 17.31 -16.46
N ASP A 426 7.88 16.97 -17.72
CA ASP A 426 8.38 17.94 -18.71
C ASP A 426 7.42 19.12 -18.89
N HIS A 427 6.11 18.84 -19.04
CA HIS A 427 5.09 19.89 -19.16
C HIS A 427 5.05 20.81 -17.94
N VAL A 428 5.12 20.24 -16.73
CA VAL A 428 5.15 21.01 -15.47
C VAL A 428 6.41 21.87 -15.40
N LEU A 429 7.58 21.30 -15.74
CA LEU A 429 8.85 22.02 -15.70
C LEU A 429 8.92 23.18 -16.71
N ILE A 430 8.38 22.99 -17.92
CA ILE A 430 8.24 24.07 -18.91
C ILE A 430 7.38 25.21 -18.36
N SER A 431 6.29 24.88 -17.69
CA SER A 431 5.39 25.88 -17.11
C SER A 431 6.00 26.60 -15.92
N LEU A 432 6.74 25.88 -15.08
CA LEU A 432 7.49 26.44 -13.95
C LEU A 432 8.63 27.37 -14.40
N GLY A 433 9.36 26.97 -15.45
CA GLY A 433 10.45 27.79 -16.01
C GLY A 433 10.01 29.17 -16.54
N LYS A 434 8.71 29.35 -16.79
CA LYS A 434 8.10 30.62 -17.22
C LYS A 434 7.62 31.49 -16.06
N GLN A 435 7.65 30.99 -14.81
CA GLN A 435 7.17 31.78 -13.68
C GLN A 435 8.16 32.88 -13.28
N PRO A 436 7.65 34.02 -12.81
CA PRO A 436 8.51 35.10 -12.33
C PRO A 436 9.20 34.67 -11.01
N GLY A 437 10.40 35.20 -10.78
CA GLY A 437 11.15 34.94 -9.56
C GLY A 437 11.81 33.58 -9.55
N VAL A 438 11.80 32.91 -8.41
CA VAL A 438 12.41 31.60 -8.23
C VAL A 438 11.36 30.50 -8.28
N ALA A 439 11.72 29.36 -8.86
CA ALA A 439 10.84 28.19 -8.91
C ALA A 439 11.62 26.89 -8.67
N ALA A 440 10.99 25.94 -8.01
CA ALA A 440 11.54 24.61 -7.83
C ALA A 440 10.44 23.54 -7.83
N MET A 441 10.82 22.29 -8.16
CA MET A 441 9.98 21.11 -8.10
C MET A 441 10.69 20.02 -7.29
N VAL A 442 9.95 19.34 -6.44
CA VAL A 442 10.37 18.07 -5.82
C VAL A 442 9.37 16.99 -6.24
N TYR A 443 9.87 15.90 -6.81
CA TYR A 443 9.07 14.76 -7.23
C TYR A 443 9.59 13.47 -6.58
N THR A 444 8.69 12.63 -6.12
CA THR A 444 8.96 11.22 -5.81
C THR A 444 7.68 10.41 -6.01
N SER A 445 7.81 9.11 -6.27
CA SER A 445 6.66 8.20 -6.15
C SER A 445 6.47 7.81 -4.69
N ASP A 446 5.25 7.50 -4.33
CA ASP A 446 4.90 7.01 -3.01
C ASP A 446 5.46 5.61 -2.75
N HIS A 447 5.34 4.69 -3.69
CA HIS A 447 5.94 3.35 -3.71
C HIS A 447 6.16 2.86 -5.14
N GLY A 448 6.71 1.67 -5.28
CA GLY A 448 6.83 0.94 -6.53
C GLY A 448 5.82 -0.21 -6.63
N GLU A 449 6.12 -1.22 -7.47
CA GLU A 449 5.20 -2.28 -7.86
C GLU A 449 5.96 -3.58 -8.18
N ASP A 450 5.37 -4.74 -7.90
CA ASP A 450 5.80 -6.02 -8.44
C ASP A 450 5.05 -6.32 -9.74
N ILE A 451 5.78 -6.78 -10.77
CA ILE A 451 5.24 -7.16 -12.07
C ILE A 451 5.79 -8.53 -12.46
N PHE A 452 5.59 -9.53 -11.60
CA PHE A 452 6.12 -10.89 -11.80
C PHE A 452 7.64 -10.91 -12.04
N ASP A 453 8.39 -10.14 -11.26
CA ASP A 453 9.81 -9.85 -11.50
C ASP A 453 10.73 -11.03 -11.24
N ASP A 454 10.39 -11.90 -10.30
CA ASP A 454 11.22 -13.03 -9.87
C ASP A 454 10.39 -14.30 -9.61
N ALA A 455 11.03 -15.33 -9.10
CA ALA A 455 10.42 -16.63 -8.82
C ALA A 455 9.26 -16.60 -7.80
N ARG A 456 9.05 -15.48 -7.10
CA ARG A 456 7.88 -15.29 -6.23
C ARG A 456 6.58 -15.08 -7.01
N HIS A 457 6.69 -14.63 -8.27
CA HIS A 457 5.57 -14.28 -9.12
C HIS A 457 4.59 -13.31 -8.44
N GLN A 458 5.11 -12.38 -7.63
CA GLN A 458 4.31 -11.36 -6.98
C GLN A 458 3.82 -10.33 -8.01
N PHE A 459 2.64 -9.79 -7.74
CA PHE A 459 2.01 -8.78 -8.58
C PHE A 459 1.38 -7.71 -7.69
N LEU A 460 1.39 -6.45 -8.14
CA LEU A 460 0.94 -5.27 -7.42
C LEU A 460 1.82 -4.90 -6.22
N HIS A 461 1.32 -3.98 -5.41
CA HIS A 461 1.92 -3.47 -4.17
C HIS A 461 1.09 -3.87 -2.94
N ALA A 462 1.36 -3.28 -1.80
CA ALA A 462 0.68 -3.53 -0.54
C ALA A 462 0.81 -4.98 -0.01
N SER A 463 1.82 -5.72 -0.48
CA SER A 463 2.17 -7.00 0.14
C SER A 463 2.60 -6.76 1.59
N PRO A 464 2.12 -7.56 2.56
CA PRO A 464 2.57 -7.48 3.95
C PRO A 464 4.08 -7.72 4.12
N CYS A 465 4.69 -8.39 3.15
CA CYS A 465 6.14 -8.55 3.03
C CYS A 465 6.57 -7.82 1.76
N PRO A 466 7.07 -6.59 1.86
CA PRO A 466 7.43 -5.80 0.69
C PRO A 466 8.59 -6.44 -0.07
N SER A 467 8.66 -6.18 -1.38
CA SER A 467 9.81 -6.50 -2.21
C SER A 467 10.71 -5.27 -2.38
N PHE A 468 11.93 -5.49 -2.87
CA PHE A 468 12.81 -4.42 -3.34
C PHE A 468 12.12 -3.54 -4.39
N TYR A 469 11.35 -4.14 -5.29
CA TYR A 469 10.66 -3.47 -6.39
C TYR A 469 9.53 -2.55 -5.91
N GLN A 470 8.83 -2.93 -4.83
CA GLN A 470 7.78 -2.10 -4.23
C GLN A 470 8.34 -0.86 -3.50
N LEU A 471 9.62 -0.87 -3.13
CA LEU A 471 10.22 0.22 -2.34
C LEU A 471 11.15 1.11 -3.14
N ARG A 472 11.69 0.67 -4.29
CA ARG A 472 12.62 1.48 -5.10
C ARG A 472 11.86 2.50 -5.95
N VAL A 473 11.98 3.79 -5.59
CA VAL A 473 11.23 4.90 -6.20
C VAL A 473 12.15 5.97 -6.78
N PRO A 474 11.75 6.70 -7.84
CA PRO A 474 12.47 7.88 -8.31
C PRO A 474 12.35 9.02 -7.30
N PHE A 475 13.41 9.82 -7.16
CA PHE A 475 13.40 11.06 -6.39
C PHE A 475 14.16 12.15 -7.15
N LEU A 476 13.46 13.23 -7.49
CA LEU A 476 13.97 14.29 -8.35
C LEU A 476 13.79 15.67 -7.71
N VAL A 477 14.76 16.53 -7.90
CA VAL A 477 14.67 17.97 -7.58
C VAL A 477 15.07 18.77 -8.79
N TRP A 478 14.22 19.69 -9.22
CA TRP A 478 14.52 20.65 -10.29
C TRP A 478 14.50 22.06 -9.72
N LEU A 479 15.47 22.86 -10.17
CA LEU A 479 15.62 24.27 -9.80
C LEU A 479 15.65 25.15 -11.05
N SER A 480 14.89 26.26 -11.05
CA SER A 480 14.97 27.26 -12.13
C SER A 480 16.33 27.95 -12.16
N ASP A 481 16.70 28.52 -13.30
CA ASP A 481 17.96 29.27 -13.45
C ASP A 481 18.06 30.45 -12.46
N SER A 482 16.94 31.15 -12.24
CA SER A 482 16.85 32.22 -11.25
C SER A 482 17.03 31.73 -9.82
N TYR A 483 16.51 30.51 -9.51
CA TYR A 483 16.73 29.90 -8.20
C TYR A 483 18.22 29.57 -7.99
N ARG A 484 18.84 28.89 -8.95
CA ARG A 484 20.26 28.51 -8.91
C ARG A 484 21.21 29.72 -8.80
N ALA A 485 20.89 30.79 -9.53
CA ALA A 485 21.65 32.04 -9.44
C ALA A 485 21.52 32.69 -8.06
N ARG A 486 20.36 32.61 -7.42
CA ARG A 486 20.09 33.24 -6.14
C ARG A 486 20.55 32.40 -4.94
N TYR A 487 20.39 31.09 -5.02
CA TYR A 487 20.69 30.11 -3.95
C TYR A 487 21.68 29.03 -4.42
N PRO A 488 22.90 29.43 -4.88
CA PRO A 488 23.85 28.46 -5.44
C PRO A 488 24.33 27.41 -4.43
N GLN A 489 24.25 27.75 -3.14
CA GLN A 489 24.64 26.81 -2.07
C GLN A 489 23.65 25.61 -2.00
N THR A 490 22.35 25.84 -2.13
CA THR A 490 21.34 24.80 -2.16
C THR A 490 21.54 23.87 -3.37
N ASP A 491 21.77 24.46 -4.56
CA ASP A 491 22.09 23.71 -5.78
C ASP A 491 23.34 22.80 -5.60
N ALA A 492 24.40 23.36 -4.99
CA ALA A 492 25.63 22.63 -4.70
C ALA A 492 25.42 21.48 -3.67
N GLN A 493 24.57 21.67 -2.65
CA GLN A 493 24.25 20.59 -1.70
C GLN A 493 23.47 19.45 -2.39
N LEU A 494 22.46 19.76 -3.19
CA LEU A 494 21.73 18.76 -3.97
C LEU A 494 22.68 17.95 -4.88
N ALA A 495 23.58 18.62 -5.59
CA ALA A 495 24.58 17.95 -6.42
C ALA A 495 25.54 17.06 -5.59
N ARG A 496 25.97 17.52 -4.42
CA ARG A 496 26.83 16.75 -3.50
C ARG A 496 26.17 15.47 -3.02
N HIS A 497 24.85 15.52 -2.74
CA HIS A 497 24.11 14.42 -2.15
C HIS A 497 23.41 13.53 -3.20
N ALA A 498 23.59 13.76 -4.50
CA ALA A 498 22.89 13.05 -5.58
C ALA A 498 23.04 11.52 -5.53
N HIS A 499 24.16 11.01 -5.00
CA HIS A 499 24.41 9.57 -4.87
C HIS A 499 24.19 9.02 -3.45
N ALA A 500 23.64 9.83 -2.55
CA ALA A 500 23.35 9.40 -1.19
C ALA A 500 22.19 8.38 -1.16
N ARG A 501 22.23 7.50 -0.17
CA ARG A 501 21.12 6.58 0.15
C ARG A 501 20.07 7.35 0.92
N ILE A 502 18.91 7.58 0.31
CA ILE A 502 17.86 8.38 0.93
C ILE A 502 16.58 7.56 1.18
N PRO A 503 15.97 7.67 2.36
CA PRO A 503 14.60 7.27 2.61
C PRO A 503 13.68 8.35 2.02
N SER A 504 12.98 8.05 0.91
CA SER A 504 12.28 9.09 0.13
C SER A 504 11.21 9.82 0.93
N ASN A 505 10.43 9.08 1.74
CA ASN A 505 9.34 9.69 2.51
C ASN A 505 9.87 10.67 3.57
N SER A 506 10.81 10.21 4.41
CA SER A 506 11.40 11.06 5.46
C SER A 506 12.24 12.22 4.90
N THR A 507 12.75 12.10 3.64
CA THR A 507 13.57 13.11 2.97
C THR A 507 12.72 14.20 2.29
N PHE A 508 11.52 13.87 1.81
CA PHE A 508 10.69 14.75 0.98
C PHE A 508 10.29 16.03 1.71
N PHE A 509 9.70 15.91 2.89
CA PHE A 509 9.22 17.04 3.69
C PHE A 509 10.34 18.05 4.02
N PRO A 510 11.46 17.67 4.68
CA PRO A 510 12.48 18.64 5.06
C PRO A 510 13.22 19.20 3.85
N THR A 511 13.38 18.44 2.75
CA THR A 511 14.00 18.95 1.51
C THR A 511 13.15 20.04 0.88
N ALA A 512 11.83 19.85 0.80
CA ALA A 512 10.92 20.85 0.26
C ALA A 512 10.93 22.15 1.09
N LEU A 513 10.98 22.05 2.41
CA LEU A 513 11.07 23.22 3.31
C LEU A 513 12.39 23.97 3.13
N ASP A 514 13.52 23.27 3.11
CA ASP A 514 14.84 23.90 2.94
C ASP A 514 14.95 24.63 1.58
N ILE A 515 14.45 24.01 0.49
CA ILE A 515 14.40 24.64 -0.83
C ILE A 515 13.55 25.91 -0.81
N ALA A 516 12.43 25.90 -0.09
CA ALA A 516 11.53 27.06 -0.01
C ALA A 516 11.95 28.11 1.05
N GLY A 517 13.02 27.86 1.79
CA GLY A 517 13.41 28.72 2.90
C GLY A 517 12.33 28.80 4.00
N VAL A 518 11.56 27.74 4.18
CA VAL A 518 10.58 27.61 5.27
C VAL A 518 11.23 26.91 6.45
N VAL A 519 11.30 27.60 7.57
CA VAL A 519 11.92 27.07 8.80
C VAL A 519 10.86 26.76 9.85
N THR A 520 11.01 25.63 10.51
CA THR A 520 10.14 25.16 11.60
C THR A 520 10.95 24.29 12.58
N PRO A 521 10.67 24.35 13.89
CA PRO A 521 11.32 23.46 14.86
C PRO A 521 10.98 21.97 14.68
N LYS A 522 10.00 21.65 13.84
CA LYS A 522 9.56 20.28 13.58
C LYS A 522 10.31 19.61 12.41
N ALA A 523 11.09 20.36 11.63
CA ALA A 523 11.87 19.80 10.52
C ALA A 523 13.24 19.33 11.00
N ASP A 524 13.59 18.08 10.70
CA ASP A 524 14.94 17.56 10.91
C ASP A 524 15.78 17.73 9.63
N ALA A 525 16.66 18.73 9.62
CA ALA A 525 17.52 19.03 8.49
C ALA A 525 18.57 17.94 8.20
N THR A 526 18.72 16.93 9.04
CA THR A 526 19.59 15.79 8.74
C THR A 526 19.00 14.85 7.68
N TYR A 527 17.69 14.93 7.43
CA TYR A 527 17.01 14.22 6.33
C TYR A 527 16.95 15.04 5.02
N SER A 528 17.23 16.34 5.05
CA SER A 528 17.13 17.20 3.86
C SER A 528 18.37 17.10 2.98
N VAL A 529 18.23 16.63 1.73
CA VAL A 529 19.32 16.60 0.75
C VAL A 529 19.74 17.99 0.26
N ALA A 530 18.95 19.02 0.54
CA ALA A 530 19.26 20.42 0.29
C ALA A 530 20.08 21.07 1.42
N SER A 531 20.24 20.39 2.55
CA SER A 531 20.88 20.89 3.76
C SER A 531 22.37 20.51 3.83
N PRO A 532 23.25 21.42 4.31
CA PRO A 532 24.63 21.05 4.65
C PRO A 532 24.71 20.09 5.86
N ARG A 533 23.63 19.94 6.62
CA ARG A 533 23.52 19.03 7.77
C ARG A 533 23.05 17.63 7.39
N PHE A 534 22.78 17.38 6.12
CA PHE A 534 22.30 16.08 5.63
C PHE A 534 23.21 14.93 6.11
N LYS A 535 22.59 13.82 6.48
CA LYS A 535 23.25 12.55 6.81
C LYS A 535 22.49 11.40 6.16
N GLU A 536 23.20 10.39 5.77
CA GLU A 536 22.55 9.12 5.39
C GLU A 536 21.93 8.46 6.63
N HIS A 537 20.69 8.07 6.53
CA HIS A 537 19.95 7.36 7.58
C HIS A 537 19.83 5.88 7.24
N LYS A 538 19.65 5.03 8.26
CA LYS A 538 19.31 3.62 8.05
C LYS A 538 17.95 3.52 7.36
N ARG A 539 17.87 2.71 6.34
CA ARG A 539 16.59 2.39 5.69
C ARG A 539 15.75 1.52 6.61
N VAL A 540 14.55 1.96 6.86
CA VAL A 540 13.53 1.26 7.64
C VAL A 540 12.26 1.16 6.82
N TYR A 541 11.38 0.25 7.20
CA TYR A 541 10.08 0.06 6.59
C TYR A 541 9.00 0.24 7.66
N LEU A 542 7.94 0.94 7.32
CA LEU A 542 6.76 1.09 8.14
C LEU A 542 5.81 -0.09 7.86
N ASN A 543 5.78 -1.06 8.79
CA ASN A 543 4.98 -2.27 8.63
C ASN A 543 3.47 -2.01 8.76
N ASP A 544 2.66 -3.05 8.58
CA ASP A 544 1.19 -2.98 8.65
C ASP A 544 0.65 -2.64 10.05
N HIS A 545 1.46 -2.79 11.09
CA HIS A 545 1.15 -2.38 12.46
C HIS A 545 1.61 -0.95 12.81
N ASN A 546 2.03 -0.16 11.82
CA ASN A 546 2.60 1.18 11.98
C ASN A 546 3.88 1.22 12.84
N GLU A 547 4.70 0.19 12.75
CA GLU A 547 5.99 0.10 13.43
C GLU A 547 7.15 0.22 12.43
N ALA A 548 8.20 0.94 12.82
CA ALA A 548 9.43 1.01 12.04
C ALA A 548 10.26 -0.27 12.22
N VAL A 549 10.45 -1.02 11.16
CA VAL A 549 11.26 -2.24 11.18
C VAL A 549 12.43 -2.12 10.20
N ALA A 550 13.53 -2.83 10.47
CA ALA A 550 14.63 -2.93 9.51
C ALA A 550 14.14 -3.67 8.24
N LEU A 551 14.67 -3.33 7.06
CA LEU A 551 14.30 -4.02 5.81
C LEU A 551 14.51 -5.53 5.90
N THR A 552 15.56 -6.00 6.58
CA THR A 552 15.81 -7.43 6.82
C THR A 552 14.75 -8.10 7.69
N ALA A 553 14.00 -7.33 8.49
CA ALA A 553 12.91 -7.81 9.34
C ALA A 553 11.52 -7.60 8.70
N SER A 554 11.43 -6.93 7.53
CA SER A 554 10.18 -6.70 6.81
C SER A 554 9.74 -7.86 5.91
N GLY A 555 10.50 -8.95 5.88
CA GLY A 555 10.27 -10.09 5.01
C GLY A 555 11.06 -10.05 3.69
N PHE A 556 12.07 -9.18 3.57
CA PHE A 556 13.01 -9.18 2.43
C PHE A 556 13.64 -10.55 2.26
N THR A 557 13.63 -11.03 1.03
CA THR A 557 14.29 -12.26 0.63
C THR A 557 15.81 -12.06 0.45
N PRO A 558 16.61 -13.13 0.32
CA PRO A 558 18.00 -13.02 -0.08
C PRO A 558 18.19 -12.28 -1.41
N GLU A 559 17.23 -12.42 -2.35
CA GLU A 559 17.24 -11.71 -3.64
C GLU A 559 17.03 -10.21 -3.45
N ASP A 560 16.04 -9.79 -2.66
CA ASP A 560 15.83 -8.38 -2.32
C ASP A 560 17.08 -7.76 -1.66
N THR A 561 17.71 -8.51 -0.77
CA THR A 561 18.95 -8.09 -0.10
C THR A 561 20.11 -7.96 -1.09
N ARG A 562 20.22 -8.84 -2.06
CA ARG A 562 21.21 -8.77 -3.13
C ARG A 562 21.02 -7.53 -4.01
N LEU A 563 19.77 -7.27 -4.43
CA LEU A 563 19.40 -6.09 -5.23
C LEU A 563 19.66 -4.79 -4.47
N LEU A 564 19.32 -4.75 -3.18
CA LEU A 564 19.62 -3.61 -2.31
C LEU A 564 21.11 -3.35 -2.20
N SER A 565 21.93 -4.42 -2.03
CA SER A 565 23.38 -4.30 -1.96
C SER A 565 23.95 -3.79 -3.28
N ALA A 566 23.45 -4.27 -4.42
CA ALA A 566 23.86 -3.78 -5.74
C ALA A 566 23.49 -2.31 -5.98
N LEU A 567 22.37 -1.82 -5.42
CA LEU A 567 21.98 -0.42 -5.48
C LEU A 567 22.92 0.47 -4.64
N ASP A 568 23.47 -0.05 -3.55
CA ASP A 568 24.30 0.69 -2.59
C ASP A 568 25.77 0.80 -3.01
N HIS A 569 26.21 0.00 -3.98
CA HIS A 569 27.56 0.05 -4.57
C HIS A 569 27.55 0.77 -5.91
#